data_5e770b53d30c42d7ed4ca959198a118a
#
_entry.id   5e770b53d30c42d7ed4ca959198a118a
#
_cell.length_a   1.000
_cell.length_b   1.000
_cell.length_c   1.000
_cell.angle_alpha   90.00
_cell.angle_beta   90.00
_cell.angle_gamma   90.00
#
_symmetry.space_group_name_H-M   'P 1'
#
loop_
_entity.id
_entity.type
_entity.pdbx_description
1 polymer ?
#
loop_
_entity_poly.entity_id
_entity_poly.type
_entity_poly.pdbx_seq_one_letter_code
_entity_poly.pdbx_strand_id
1 'polypeptide(L)'
;MMHALAGKVKASADIQLEGARYINGHAITGDSQVPAAFVKQEVSFFPHMTVRETLAFRVELKLGSLISKQSQVERVDELIQKLQLEKSADTIVGDVKVRGISGGERRRLAIACELISNPSVIFLDEPTSGLDSTSAATLVAALRSLADSGETVVAVIHQPSQYVFSAFDDLLLVSEGKQMYFGEISKVRDYMDKNVMKAPAEMGTAEHILDCISKMEQPGETPEDASGRIDNLASLARKQNIDVGELPASTAVKNYRGDSNLRRANIFVQFKLLLRRSIRENFRSKATLIIKLVQQVSLGLIYGTIYHLGSDQASIMDRFGLLSLIAIGGSNMAMASTIRAFPKEKAIVSGELGDHMYGTLPYFIGKAISEIPLTAFFNSLFGVLVSSLTGLNSTFGKMKRFLGLVSLHGLAGQSAGLAIGALAPSQEAALALFPAIMVLNIIFDGKNISEESTPRFLRWLPKIGLIRWGFEGMSVNEFEGLEFSSSGPRRGPVAKNGVDALARFGLGNNSLSTVVKAQALIISASWFMSYLGLTLTRQKFQKMEARANDAK
;
A
#
# COMPACT_ATOMS: atom_id res chain seq x y z
N MET A 1 -18.25 16.57 5.38
CA MET A 1 -19.22 16.88 4.33
C MET A 1 -18.74 16.51 2.94
N MET A 2 -17.58 16.96 2.47
CA MET A 2 -17.05 16.66 1.12
C MET A 2 -16.94 15.14 0.83
N HIS A 3 -16.45 14.33 1.77
CA HIS A 3 -16.44 12.86 1.65
C HIS A 3 -17.86 12.27 1.47
N ALA A 4 -18.86 12.86 2.12
CA ALA A 4 -20.27 12.41 1.99
C ALA A 4 -20.81 12.75 0.58
N LEU A 5 -20.54 13.96 0.09
CA LEU A 5 -20.92 14.37 -1.28
C LEU A 5 -20.24 13.49 -2.34
N ALA A 6 -18.97 13.17 -2.16
CA ALA A 6 -18.22 12.29 -3.06
C ALA A 6 -18.56 10.79 -2.91
N GLY A 7 -19.34 10.39 -1.89
CA GLY A 7 -19.61 8.98 -1.59
C GLY A 7 -18.38 8.20 -1.12
N LYS A 8 -17.43 8.86 -0.46
CA LYS A 8 -16.14 8.31 -0.02
C LYS A 8 -16.01 8.25 1.52
N VAL A 9 -17.12 8.31 2.25
CA VAL A 9 -17.10 8.11 3.72
C VAL A 9 -16.78 6.65 4.01
N LYS A 10 -15.78 6.41 4.84
CA LYS A 10 -15.43 5.05 5.27
C LYS A 10 -16.56 4.45 6.09
N ALA A 11 -16.90 3.20 5.82
CA ALA A 11 -17.91 2.49 6.61
C ALA A 11 -17.41 2.33 8.05
N SER A 12 -18.19 2.86 9.00
CA SER A 12 -17.99 2.73 10.45
C SER A 12 -19.35 2.56 11.11
N ALA A 13 -19.39 1.82 12.21
CA ALA A 13 -20.64 1.64 12.99
C ALA A 13 -21.09 2.95 13.67
N ASP A 14 -20.15 3.89 13.87
CA ASP A 14 -20.39 5.13 14.63
C ASP A 14 -20.87 6.29 13.73
N ILE A 15 -20.92 6.10 12.41
CA ILE A 15 -21.28 7.15 11.45
C ILE A 15 -22.58 6.76 10.76
N GLN A 16 -23.59 7.62 10.88
CA GLN A 16 -24.83 7.54 10.11
C GLN A 16 -24.84 8.63 9.04
N LEU A 17 -25.12 8.23 7.80
CA LEU A 17 -25.22 9.14 6.65
C LEU A 17 -26.67 9.17 6.19
N GLU A 18 -27.36 10.28 6.46
CA GLU A 18 -28.73 10.52 6.01
C GLU A 18 -28.78 11.69 5.04
N GLY A 19 -29.64 11.60 4.03
CA GLY A 19 -29.91 12.65 3.07
C GLY A 19 -29.95 12.16 1.64
N ALA A 20 -29.97 13.09 0.70
CA ALA A 20 -29.93 12.81 -0.73
C ALA A 20 -28.87 13.69 -1.41
N ARG A 21 -28.27 13.17 -2.45
CA ARG A 21 -27.31 13.89 -3.30
C ARG A 21 -27.95 14.15 -4.66
N TYR A 22 -27.79 15.34 -5.16
CA TYR A 22 -28.31 15.72 -6.48
C TYR A 22 -27.18 16.22 -7.38
N ILE A 23 -27.23 15.85 -8.65
CA ILE A 23 -26.40 16.44 -9.72
C ILE A 23 -27.32 16.92 -10.81
N ASN A 24 -27.25 18.22 -11.13
CA ASN A 24 -28.14 18.87 -12.11
C ASN A 24 -29.63 18.59 -11.85
N GLY A 25 -30.05 18.62 -10.55
CA GLY A 25 -31.42 18.34 -10.15
C GLY A 25 -31.82 16.87 -10.06
N HIS A 26 -30.91 15.93 -10.36
CA HIS A 26 -31.19 14.49 -10.31
C HIS A 26 -30.65 13.88 -9.05
N ALA A 27 -31.53 13.17 -8.32
CA ALA A 27 -31.15 12.40 -7.15
C ALA A 27 -30.23 11.24 -7.54
N ILE A 28 -29.10 11.14 -6.85
CA ILE A 28 -28.18 10.01 -6.97
C ILE A 28 -28.60 8.99 -5.92
N THR A 29 -29.31 7.95 -6.35
CA THR A 29 -29.80 6.88 -5.49
C THR A 29 -28.92 5.63 -5.60
N GLY A 30 -28.67 4.97 -4.46
CA GLY A 30 -28.04 3.65 -4.39
C GLY A 30 -26.60 3.58 -4.92
N ASP A 31 -26.33 2.59 -5.76
CA ASP A 31 -25.00 2.29 -6.33
C ASP A 31 -24.62 3.17 -7.54
N SER A 32 -25.43 4.20 -7.87
CA SER A 32 -25.10 5.13 -8.94
C SER A 32 -23.82 5.86 -8.61
N GLN A 33 -22.73 5.52 -9.29
CA GLN A 33 -21.45 6.22 -9.11
C GLN A 33 -21.60 7.63 -9.69
N VAL A 34 -21.40 8.62 -8.82
CA VAL A 34 -21.21 10.00 -9.28
C VAL A 34 -19.99 10.01 -10.19
N PRO A 35 -20.03 10.60 -11.37
CA PRO A 35 -18.84 10.82 -12.21
C PRO A 35 -17.97 11.91 -11.56
N ALA A 36 -17.55 11.67 -10.35
CA ALA A 36 -16.77 12.58 -9.55
C ALA A 36 -15.41 11.97 -9.22
N ALA A 37 -14.39 12.76 -9.40
CA ALA A 37 -13.05 12.47 -8.90
C ALA A 37 -12.91 12.94 -7.45
N PHE A 38 -12.10 12.24 -6.67
CA PHE A 38 -11.79 12.61 -5.29
C PHE A 38 -10.29 12.53 -5.02
N VAL A 39 -9.66 13.68 -4.87
CA VAL A 39 -8.25 13.82 -4.56
C VAL A 39 -8.09 13.93 -3.04
N LYS A 40 -7.50 12.92 -2.42
CA LYS A 40 -7.25 12.86 -0.96
C LYS A 40 -6.14 13.83 -0.56
N GLN A 41 -6.13 14.25 0.70
CA GLN A 41 -5.08 15.08 1.29
C GLN A 41 -3.70 14.43 1.16
N GLU A 42 -3.59 13.14 1.48
CA GLU A 42 -2.36 12.39 1.28
C GLU A 42 -2.53 11.36 0.17
N VAL A 43 -1.71 11.46 -0.87
CA VAL A 43 -1.66 10.50 -1.98
C VAL A 43 -0.30 9.84 -2.01
N SER A 44 -0.30 8.52 -1.84
CA SER A 44 0.90 7.70 -1.93
C SER A 44 1.02 7.08 -3.32
N PHE A 45 2.22 7.12 -3.88
CA PHE A 45 2.56 6.54 -5.18
C PHE A 45 3.70 5.54 -5.04
N PHE A 46 3.88 4.69 -6.03
CA PHE A 46 5.06 3.85 -6.16
C PHE A 46 6.28 4.74 -6.45
N PRO A 47 7.30 4.76 -5.57
CA PRO A 47 8.35 5.77 -5.60
C PRO A 47 9.30 5.69 -6.80
N HIS A 48 9.48 4.49 -7.39
CA HIS A 48 10.42 4.28 -8.50
C HIS A 48 9.76 4.36 -9.88
N MET A 49 8.48 4.70 -9.95
CA MET A 49 7.81 5.04 -11.20
C MET A 49 7.99 6.53 -11.53
N THR A 50 8.12 6.86 -12.81
CA THR A 50 8.09 8.26 -13.25
C THR A 50 6.66 8.80 -13.29
N VAL A 51 6.50 10.13 -13.41
CA VAL A 51 5.18 10.78 -13.57
C VAL A 51 4.46 10.18 -14.79
N ARG A 52 5.14 10.15 -15.94
CA ARG A 52 4.62 9.57 -17.20
C ARG A 52 4.20 8.11 -17.04
N GLU A 53 5.03 7.29 -16.42
CA GLU A 53 4.74 5.87 -16.18
C GLU A 53 3.55 5.66 -15.26
N THR A 54 3.40 6.51 -14.24
CA THR A 54 2.27 6.47 -13.30
C THR A 54 0.96 6.79 -14.02
N LEU A 55 0.95 7.82 -14.85
CA LEU A 55 -0.22 8.18 -15.66
C LEU A 55 -0.52 7.10 -16.71
N ALA A 56 0.49 6.64 -17.46
CA ALA A 56 0.30 5.60 -18.47
C ALA A 56 -0.27 4.31 -17.88
N PHE A 57 0.23 3.87 -16.72
CA PHE A 57 -0.30 2.70 -16.01
C PHE A 57 -1.79 2.88 -15.66
N ARG A 58 -2.18 4.04 -15.15
CA ARG A 58 -3.58 4.31 -14.78
C ARG A 58 -4.48 4.48 -16.00
N VAL A 59 -4.00 5.13 -17.07
CA VAL A 59 -4.73 5.26 -18.34
C VAL A 59 -4.97 3.89 -18.95
N GLU A 60 -3.95 3.04 -19.02
CA GLU A 60 -4.08 1.68 -19.58
C GLU A 60 -5.04 0.80 -18.76
N LEU A 61 -5.09 0.96 -17.44
CA LEU A 61 -6.05 0.26 -16.58
C LEU A 61 -7.49 0.76 -16.73
N LYS A 62 -7.70 2.08 -16.77
CA LYS A 62 -9.03 2.69 -16.80
C LYS A 62 -9.62 2.74 -18.21
N LEU A 63 -8.81 3.07 -19.22
CA LEU A 63 -9.25 3.34 -20.59
C LEU A 63 -8.73 2.35 -21.63
N GLY A 64 -7.82 1.44 -21.26
CA GLY A 64 -7.11 0.57 -22.20
C GLY A 64 -8.00 -0.35 -23.04
N SER A 65 -9.24 -0.62 -22.62
CA SER A 65 -10.22 -1.38 -23.39
C SER A 65 -11.13 -0.49 -24.25
N LEU A 66 -11.08 0.81 -24.10
CA LEU A 66 -12.00 1.77 -24.72
C LEU A 66 -11.34 2.57 -25.85
N ILE A 67 -10.04 2.82 -25.76
CA ILE A 67 -9.30 3.69 -26.68
C ILE A 67 -8.05 3.00 -27.22
N SER A 68 -7.59 3.43 -28.40
CA SER A 68 -6.38 2.92 -29.03
C SER A 68 -5.13 3.21 -28.19
N LYS A 69 -4.03 2.47 -28.42
CA LYS A 69 -2.76 2.75 -27.74
C LYS A 69 -2.22 4.15 -28.04
N GLN A 70 -2.43 4.63 -29.26
CA GLN A 70 -2.05 5.98 -29.66
C GLN A 70 -2.82 7.01 -28.83
N SER A 71 -4.14 6.88 -28.73
CA SER A 71 -4.99 7.77 -27.91
C SER A 71 -4.68 7.69 -26.42
N GLN A 72 -4.16 6.54 -25.92
CA GLN A 72 -3.68 6.44 -24.54
C GLN A 72 -2.44 7.30 -24.29
N VAL A 73 -1.51 7.32 -25.24
CA VAL A 73 -0.30 8.17 -25.16
C VAL A 73 -0.69 9.64 -25.25
N GLU A 74 -1.54 10.00 -26.21
CA GLU A 74 -2.05 11.37 -26.36
C GLU A 74 -2.75 11.86 -25.09
N ARG A 75 -3.55 10.99 -24.44
CA ARG A 75 -4.21 11.33 -23.17
C ARG A 75 -3.21 11.57 -22.04
N VAL A 76 -2.14 10.79 -21.97
CA VAL A 76 -1.06 11.00 -20.98
C VAL A 76 -0.38 12.34 -21.21
N ASP A 77 -0.05 12.66 -22.46
CA ASP A 77 0.63 13.93 -22.81
C ASP A 77 -0.28 15.14 -22.54
N GLU A 78 -1.56 15.04 -22.87
CA GLU A 78 -2.58 16.06 -22.56
C GLU A 78 -2.63 16.34 -21.03
N LEU A 79 -2.70 15.31 -20.20
CA LEU A 79 -2.76 15.45 -18.74
C LEU A 79 -1.46 16.05 -18.17
N ILE A 80 -0.31 15.67 -18.72
CA ILE A 80 1.00 16.24 -18.35
C ILE A 80 1.01 17.74 -18.66
N GLN A 81 0.55 18.13 -19.83
CA GLN A 81 0.48 19.52 -20.24
C GLN A 81 -0.54 20.32 -19.41
N LYS A 82 -1.77 19.80 -19.27
CA LYS A 82 -2.86 20.45 -18.52
C LYS A 82 -2.47 20.75 -17.06
N LEU A 83 -1.64 19.90 -16.44
CA LEU A 83 -1.18 20.06 -15.06
C LEU A 83 0.26 20.59 -14.95
N GLN A 84 0.87 21.07 -16.04
CA GLN A 84 2.22 21.66 -16.07
C GLN A 84 3.28 20.73 -15.44
N LEU A 85 3.30 19.47 -15.88
CA LEU A 85 4.20 18.41 -15.41
C LEU A 85 5.29 18.04 -16.44
N GLU A 86 5.44 18.80 -17.52
CA GLU A 86 6.34 18.49 -18.64
C GLU A 86 7.79 18.34 -18.18
N LYS A 87 8.25 19.27 -17.32
CA LYS A 87 9.64 19.25 -16.80
C LYS A 87 9.95 18.04 -15.91
N SER A 88 8.93 17.48 -15.28
CA SER A 88 9.07 16.36 -14.36
C SER A 88 8.50 15.05 -14.91
N ALA A 89 8.05 15.03 -16.17
CA ALA A 89 7.36 13.88 -16.77
C ALA A 89 8.16 12.56 -16.65
N ASP A 90 9.46 12.61 -16.84
CA ASP A 90 10.36 11.47 -16.79
C ASP A 90 11.14 11.36 -15.45
N THR A 91 10.82 12.23 -14.49
CA THR A 91 11.36 12.16 -13.13
C THR A 91 10.56 11.15 -12.31
N ILE A 92 11.25 10.37 -11.47
CA ILE A 92 10.59 9.44 -10.54
C ILE A 92 9.77 10.20 -9.50
N VAL A 93 8.64 9.60 -9.09
CA VAL A 93 7.77 10.23 -8.10
C VAL A 93 8.46 10.37 -6.74
N GLY A 94 9.24 9.37 -6.34
CA GLY A 94 9.95 9.36 -5.08
C GLY A 94 9.04 9.19 -3.85
N ASP A 95 9.66 9.16 -2.67
CA ASP A 95 9.01 9.18 -1.37
C ASP A 95 9.91 9.91 -0.36
N VAL A 96 9.63 9.78 0.96
CA VAL A 96 10.44 10.39 2.03
C VAL A 96 11.91 9.94 2.00
N LYS A 97 12.19 8.74 1.47
CA LYS A 97 13.55 8.16 1.42
C LYS A 97 14.19 8.28 0.04
N VAL A 98 13.39 8.35 -0.99
CA VAL A 98 13.83 8.41 -2.40
C VAL A 98 13.49 9.78 -2.94
N ARG A 99 14.52 10.59 -3.24
CA ARG A 99 14.32 11.90 -3.83
C ARG A 99 13.63 11.78 -5.19
N GLY A 100 12.55 12.52 -5.39
CA GLY A 100 11.76 12.54 -6.61
C GLY A 100 11.22 13.94 -6.90
N ILE A 101 9.99 14.00 -7.43
CA ILE A 101 9.29 15.25 -7.73
C ILE A 101 8.95 16.04 -6.46
N SER A 102 8.73 17.35 -6.60
CA SER A 102 8.34 18.24 -5.51
C SER A 102 6.93 17.94 -4.97
N GLY A 103 6.61 18.45 -3.78
CA GLY A 103 5.26 18.29 -3.17
C GLY A 103 4.15 18.85 -4.08
N GLY A 104 4.37 20.01 -4.69
CA GLY A 104 3.44 20.62 -5.65
C GLY A 104 3.23 19.77 -6.91
N GLU A 105 4.31 19.24 -7.49
CA GLU A 105 4.22 18.34 -8.65
C GLU A 105 3.51 17.03 -8.28
N ARG A 106 3.76 16.49 -7.09
CA ARG A 106 3.07 15.30 -6.58
C ARG A 106 1.58 15.54 -6.43
N ARG A 107 1.17 16.71 -5.98
CA ARG A 107 -0.24 17.07 -5.85
C ARG A 107 -0.88 17.23 -7.23
N ARG A 108 -0.20 17.88 -8.19
CA ARG A 108 -0.67 17.97 -9.59
C ARG A 108 -0.76 16.60 -10.25
N LEU A 109 0.21 15.68 -10.00
CA LEU A 109 0.13 14.31 -10.46
C LEU A 109 -1.10 13.57 -9.88
N ALA A 110 -1.43 13.78 -8.60
CA ALA A 110 -2.61 13.19 -7.99
C ALA A 110 -3.89 13.65 -8.70
N ILE A 111 -4.00 14.95 -9.00
CA ILE A 111 -5.12 15.50 -9.77
C ILE A 111 -5.15 14.90 -11.18
N ALA A 112 -4.02 14.88 -11.89
CA ALA A 112 -3.92 14.27 -13.22
C ALA A 112 -4.42 12.81 -13.24
N CYS A 113 -4.10 12.03 -12.21
CA CYS A 113 -4.56 10.65 -12.07
C CYS A 113 -6.08 10.53 -11.94
N GLU A 114 -6.73 11.49 -11.32
CA GLU A 114 -8.18 11.51 -11.17
C GLU A 114 -8.89 12.04 -12.43
N LEU A 115 -8.24 12.96 -13.18
CA LEU A 115 -8.75 13.50 -14.44
C LEU A 115 -8.74 12.51 -15.62
N ILE A 116 -8.15 11.33 -15.49
CA ILE A 116 -8.06 10.32 -16.56
C ILE A 116 -9.43 10.01 -17.17
N SER A 117 -10.46 9.93 -16.35
CA SER A 117 -11.83 9.54 -16.74
C SER A 117 -12.72 10.73 -17.12
N ASN A 118 -12.20 11.93 -17.30
CA ASN A 118 -12.97 13.16 -17.56
C ASN A 118 -14.15 13.33 -16.59
N PRO A 119 -13.90 13.45 -15.29
CA PRO A 119 -14.98 13.62 -14.32
C PRO A 119 -15.63 15.01 -14.47
N SER A 120 -16.95 15.08 -14.35
CA SER A 120 -17.66 16.36 -14.35
C SER A 120 -17.49 17.15 -13.05
N VAL A 121 -17.19 16.46 -11.95
CA VAL A 121 -16.99 17.06 -10.62
C VAL A 121 -15.69 16.56 -10.02
N ILE A 122 -14.90 17.47 -9.47
CA ILE A 122 -13.61 17.17 -8.83
C ILE A 122 -13.65 17.67 -7.40
N PHE A 123 -13.53 16.74 -6.45
CA PHE A 123 -13.40 17.04 -5.03
C PHE A 123 -11.93 16.99 -4.62
N LEU A 124 -11.44 18.01 -3.93
CA LEU A 124 -10.06 18.12 -3.46
C LEU A 124 -10.02 18.39 -1.95
N ASP A 125 -9.37 17.52 -1.22
CA ASP A 125 -9.19 17.63 0.22
C ASP A 125 -7.85 18.29 0.53
N GLU A 126 -7.89 19.55 1.00
CA GLU A 126 -6.73 20.39 1.33
C GLU A 126 -5.61 20.36 0.26
N PRO A 127 -5.90 20.69 -1.02
CA PRO A 127 -4.91 20.54 -2.10
C PRO A 127 -3.69 21.45 -1.94
N THR A 128 -3.79 22.54 -1.18
CA THR A 128 -2.71 23.50 -0.95
C THR A 128 -1.91 23.28 0.32
N SER A 129 -2.34 22.33 1.17
CA SER A 129 -1.67 22.03 2.45
C SER A 129 -0.24 21.54 2.23
N GLY A 130 0.72 22.12 2.99
CA GLY A 130 2.14 21.76 2.91
C GLY A 130 2.87 22.27 1.65
N LEU A 131 2.24 23.16 0.86
CA LEU A 131 2.87 23.79 -0.28
C LEU A 131 3.34 25.21 0.07
N ASP A 132 4.44 25.63 -0.56
CA ASP A 132 4.85 27.03 -0.56
C ASP A 132 3.87 27.88 -1.36
N SER A 133 3.85 29.19 -1.12
CA SER A 133 2.89 30.13 -1.73
C SER A 133 2.89 30.08 -3.26
N THR A 134 4.06 29.92 -3.88
CA THR A 134 4.20 29.85 -5.35
C THR A 134 3.61 28.57 -5.91
N SER A 135 3.90 27.44 -5.28
CA SER A 135 3.34 26.14 -5.66
C SER A 135 1.83 26.06 -5.45
N ALA A 136 1.32 26.66 -4.36
CA ALA A 136 -0.11 26.78 -4.09
C ALA A 136 -0.81 27.65 -5.15
N ALA A 137 -0.24 28.80 -5.52
CA ALA A 137 -0.76 29.67 -6.56
C ALA A 137 -0.79 28.96 -7.93
N THR A 138 0.29 28.26 -8.29
CA THR A 138 0.36 27.48 -9.54
C THR A 138 -0.71 26.38 -9.58
N LEU A 139 -0.93 25.68 -8.46
CA LEU A 139 -1.95 24.65 -8.35
C LEU A 139 -3.35 25.25 -8.52
N VAL A 140 -3.65 26.36 -7.83
CA VAL A 140 -4.97 27.01 -7.89
C VAL A 140 -5.24 27.57 -9.30
N ALA A 141 -4.22 28.12 -9.98
CA ALA A 141 -4.35 28.52 -11.38
C ALA A 141 -4.70 27.35 -12.30
N ALA A 142 -4.10 26.17 -12.08
CA ALA A 142 -4.46 24.96 -12.82
C ALA A 142 -5.90 24.50 -12.52
N LEU A 143 -6.35 24.57 -11.26
CA LEU A 143 -7.73 24.26 -10.86
C LEU A 143 -8.72 25.26 -11.48
N ARG A 144 -8.38 26.54 -11.53
CA ARG A 144 -9.18 27.56 -12.20
C ARG A 144 -9.34 27.26 -13.69
N SER A 145 -8.26 26.91 -14.37
CA SER A 145 -8.30 26.50 -15.78
C SER A 145 -9.20 25.29 -16.02
N LEU A 146 -9.26 24.33 -15.07
CA LEU A 146 -10.21 23.21 -15.11
C LEU A 146 -11.66 23.70 -15.01
N ALA A 147 -11.95 24.58 -14.06
CA ALA A 147 -13.28 25.15 -13.89
C ALA A 147 -13.73 25.95 -15.14
N ASP A 148 -12.84 26.75 -15.72
CA ASP A 148 -13.11 27.49 -16.94
C ASP A 148 -13.32 26.58 -18.18
N SER A 149 -12.79 25.34 -18.13
CA SER A 149 -13.03 24.31 -19.14
C SER A 149 -14.37 23.58 -18.96
N GLY A 150 -15.14 23.90 -17.91
CA GLY A 150 -16.50 23.37 -17.66
C GLY A 150 -16.58 22.28 -16.60
N GLU A 151 -15.48 21.92 -15.94
CA GLU A 151 -15.52 21.00 -14.79
C GLU A 151 -15.95 21.75 -13.51
N THR A 152 -16.71 21.10 -12.64
CA THR A 152 -17.02 21.63 -11.31
C THR A 152 -15.93 21.26 -10.33
N VAL A 153 -15.25 22.25 -9.74
CA VAL A 153 -14.15 22.05 -8.79
C VAL A 153 -14.62 22.43 -7.39
N VAL A 154 -14.58 21.47 -6.46
CA VAL A 154 -14.93 21.67 -5.05
C VAL A 154 -13.70 21.37 -4.20
N ALA A 155 -13.17 22.37 -3.50
CA ALA A 155 -11.96 22.24 -2.69
C ALA A 155 -12.19 22.65 -1.24
N VAL A 156 -11.68 21.88 -0.30
CA VAL A 156 -11.52 22.30 1.10
C VAL A 156 -10.16 22.96 1.22
N ILE A 157 -10.12 24.21 1.65
CA ILE A 157 -8.88 24.97 1.80
C ILE A 157 -8.73 25.39 3.26
N HIS A 158 -7.55 25.14 3.82
CA HIS A 158 -7.19 25.57 5.16
C HIS A 158 -6.31 26.83 5.06
N GLN A 159 -6.68 27.90 5.76
CA GLN A 159 -5.94 29.17 5.83
C GLN A 159 -5.43 29.68 4.46
N PRO A 160 -6.34 30.00 3.49
CA PRO A 160 -5.94 30.44 2.17
C PRO A 160 -5.24 31.80 2.22
N SER A 161 -4.21 32.00 1.38
CA SER A 161 -3.73 33.34 1.07
C SER A 161 -4.82 34.13 0.34
N GLN A 162 -4.74 35.48 0.34
CA GLN A 162 -5.73 36.31 -0.33
C GLN A 162 -5.86 35.96 -1.83
N TYR A 163 -4.73 35.62 -2.48
CA TYR A 163 -4.73 35.20 -3.89
C TYR A 163 -5.50 33.89 -4.09
N VAL A 164 -5.25 32.90 -3.25
CA VAL A 164 -5.95 31.60 -3.30
C VAL A 164 -7.44 31.80 -3.02
N PHE A 165 -7.78 32.61 -2.02
CA PHE A 165 -9.16 32.89 -1.64
C PHE A 165 -9.95 33.53 -2.79
N SER A 166 -9.39 34.55 -3.44
CA SER A 166 -10.07 35.27 -4.53
C SER A 166 -10.19 34.48 -5.85
N ALA A 167 -9.55 33.34 -5.97
CA ALA A 167 -9.62 32.49 -7.16
C ALA A 167 -10.90 31.63 -7.26
N PHE A 168 -11.68 31.55 -6.19
CA PHE A 168 -12.92 30.78 -6.14
C PHE A 168 -14.15 31.65 -6.38
N ASP A 169 -15.23 31.06 -6.91
CA ASP A 169 -16.49 31.75 -7.21
C ASP A 169 -17.41 31.75 -6.01
N ASP A 170 -17.65 30.57 -5.42
CA ASP A 170 -18.55 30.36 -4.30
C ASP A 170 -17.82 29.88 -3.06
N LEU A 171 -18.35 30.23 -1.91
CA LEU A 171 -17.84 29.87 -0.59
C LEU A 171 -18.89 29.21 0.26
N LEU A 172 -18.53 28.07 0.85
CA LEU A 172 -19.31 27.42 1.91
C LEU A 172 -18.51 27.47 3.20
N LEU A 173 -19.06 28.15 4.22
CA LEU A 173 -18.48 28.20 5.56
C LEU A 173 -19.23 27.27 6.52
N VAL A 174 -18.46 26.45 7.24
CA VAL A 174 -18.98 25.52 8.25
C VAL A 174 -18.20 25.71 9.54
N SER A 175 -18.91 25.89 10.65
CA SER A 175 -18.34 25.93 12.00
C SER A 175 -19.23 25.15 12.96
N GLU A 176 -18.66 24.40 13.91
CA GLU A 176 -19.38 23.58 14.89
C GLU A 176 -20.45 22.65 14.25
N GLY A 177 -20.17 22.10 13.07
CA GLY A 177 -21.11 21.26 12.32
C GLY A 177 -22.31 21.99 11.72
N LYS A 178 -22.36 23.32 11.79
CA LYS A 178 -23.44 24.16 11.26
C LYS A 178 -22.94 24.98 10.08
N GLN A 179 -23.81 25.19 9.08
CA GLN A 179 -23.54 26.08 7.97
C GLN A 179 -23.69 27.53 8.42
N MET A 180 -22.67 28.37 8.14
CA MET A 180 -22.62 29.78 8.50
C MET A 180 -22.86 30.71 7.31
N TYR A 181 -22.43 30.29 6.12
CA TYR A 181 -22.59 31.02 4.86
C TYR A 181 -22.55 30.06 3.69
N PHE A 182 -23.32 30.34 2.66
CA PHE A 182 -23.19 29.73 1.33
C PHE A 182 -23.57 30.75 0.27
N GLY A 183 -22.66 31.02 -0.67
CA GLY A 183 -22.89 31.96 -1.76
C GLY A 183 -21.59 32.51 -2.32
N GLU A 184 -21.73 33.55 -3.18
CA GLU A 184 -20.60 34.17 -3.86
C GLU A 184 -19.55 34.71 -2.89
N ILE A 185 -18.29 34.43 -3.19
CA ILE A 185 -17.14 34.84 -2.36
C ILE A 185 -17.02 36.37 -2.29
N SER A 186 -17.45 37.08 -3.35
CA SER A 186 -17.45 38.55 -3.42
C SER A 186 -18.35 39.21 -2.37
N LYS A 187 -19.42 38.54 -1.95
CA LYS A 187 -20.44 39.04 -1.02
C LYS A 187 -20.21 38.69 0.43
N VAL A 188 -19.26 37.78 0.70
CA VAL A 188 -19.10 37.23 2.08
C VAL A 188 -18.59 38.28 3.07
N ARG A 189 -17.73 39.20 2.63
CA ARG A 189 -17.21 40.28 3.49
C ARG A 189 -18.34 41.18 3.98
N ASP A 190 -19.17 41.67 3.07
CA ASP A 190 -20.33 42.51 3.40
C ASP A 190 -21.32 41.78 4.31
N TYR A 191 -21.50 40.48 4.09
CA TYR A 191 -22.35 39.66 4.93
C TYR A 191 -21.81 39.57 6.37
N MET A 192 -20.51 39.37 6.55
CA MET A 192 -19.88 39.28 7.88
C MET A 192 -19.85 40.67 8.55
N ASP A 193 -19.50 41.72 7.82
CA ASP A 193 -19.50 43.11 8.31
C ASP A 193 -20.88 43.55 8.82
N LYS A 194 -21.96 43.07 8.20
CA LYS A 194 -23.34 43.40 8.56
C LYS A 194 -23.85 42.57 9.77
N ASN A 195 -23.48 41.33 9.85
CA ASN A 195 -24.12 40.38 10.79
C ASN A 195 -23.26 40.03 12.01
N VAL A 196 -21.96 40.28 11.97
CA VAL A 196 -21.02 39.95 13.05
C VAL A 196 -20.23 41.21 13.47
N MET A 197 -19.21 41.57 12.72
CA MET A 197 -18.34 42.71 13.00
C MET A 197 -17.70 43.25 11.72
N LYS A 198 -17.37 44.54 11.70
CA LYS A 198 -16.63 45.17 10.60
C LYS A 198 -15.19 44.67 10.58
N ALA A 199 -14.70 44.34 9.39
CA ALA A 199 -13.31 44.01 9.19
C ALA A 199 -12.40 45.16 9.51
N PRO A 200 -11.30 45.00 10.27
CA PRO A 200 -10.22 45.98 10.36
C PRO A 200 -9.66 46.30 8.96
N ALA A 201 -9.21 47.54 8.77
CA ALA A 201 -8.79 48.01 7.44
C ALA A 201 -7.62 47.21 6.84
N GLU A 202 -6.74 46.69 7.66
CA GLU A 202 -5.54 45.96 7.26
C GLU A 202 -5.72 44.42 7.22
N MET A 203 -6.87 43.91 7.68
CA MET A 203 -7.15 42.48 7.76
C MET A 203 -7.62 41.91 6.42
N GLY A 204 -7.04 40.79 6.01
CA GLY A 204 -7.46 40.07 4.82
C GLY A 204 -8.87 39.45 4.98
N THR A 205 -9.63 39.39 3.88
CA THR A 205 -11.02 38.90 3.91
C THR A 205 -11.11 37.47 4.46
N ALA A 206 -10.19 36.60 4.07
CA ALA A 206 -10.17 35.19 4.57
C ALA A 206 -9.93 35.12 6.08
N GLU A 207 -9.00 35.91 6.60
CA GLU A 207 -8.67 35.98 8.03
C GLU A 207 -9.85 36.53 8.85
N HIS A 208 -10.46 37.64 8.38
CA HIS A 208 -11.64 38.23 8.99
C HIS A 208 -12.80 37.22 9.10
N ILE A 209 -13.07 36.46 8.04
CA ILE A 209 -14.12 35.46 8.03
C ILE A 209 -13.85 34.35 9.04
N LEU A 210 -12.60 33.88 9.13
CA LEU A 210 -12.21 32.86 10.09
C LEU A 210 -12.39 33.33 11.54
N ASP A 211 -12.04 34.59 11.82
CA ASP A 211 -12.27 35.19 13.13
C ASP A 211 -13.77 35.31 13.45
N CYS A 212 -14.60 35.70 12.48
CA CYS A 212 -16.06 35.77 12.66
C CYS A 212 -16.70 34.44 13.04
N ILE A 213 -16.21 33.31 12.47
CA ILE A 213 -16.77 31.98 12.72
C ILE A 213 -16.00 31.17 13.78
N SER A 214 -14.92 31.74 14.35
CA SER A 214 -14.13 31.10 15.41
C SER A 214 -14.93 31.06 16.70
N LYS A 215 -14.75 29.97 17.46
CA LYS A 215 -15.28 29.86 18.82
C LYS A 215 -14.39 30.57 19.86
N MET A 216 -13.25 31.08 19.44
CA MET A 216 -12.38 31.87 20.32
C MET A 216 -13.08 33.19 20.68
N GLU A 217 -12.98 33.57 21.95
CA GLU A 217 -13.48 34.82 22.46
C GLU A 217 -12.78 35.98 21.77
N GLN A 218 -13.55 36.94 21.28
CA GLN A 218 -13.04 38.19 20.77
C GLN A 218 -12.77 39.16 21.93
N PRO A 219 -11.96 40.22 21.74
CA PRO A 219 -11.71 41.18 22.80
C PRO A 219 -13.00 41.76 23.36
N GLY A 220 -13.33 41.43 24.63
CA GLY A 220 -14.53 41.84 25.32
C GLY A 220 -15.74 40.91 25.21
N GLU A 221 -15.60 39.75 24.55
CA GLU A 221 -16.63 38.69 24.54
C GLU A 221 -16.47 37.73 25.70
N THR A 222 -17.60 37.17 26.15
CA THR A 222 -17.61 36.00 27.03
C THR A 222 -17.75 34.71 26.20
N PRO A 223 -17.44 33.50 26.76
CA PRO A 223 -17.67 32.23 26.07
C PRO A 223 -19.12 32.03 25.60
N GLU A 224 -20.08 32.60 26.34
CA GLU A 224 -21.50 32.53 26.02
C GLU A 224 -21.83 33.43 24.82
N ASP A 225 -21.22 34.62 24.73
CA ASP A 225 -21.38 35.56 23.60
C ASP A 225 -20.80 34.96 22.31
N ALA A 226 -19.63 34.32 22.39
CA ALA A 226 -19.00 33.64 21.25
C ALA A 226 -19.89 32.49 20.71
N SER A 227 -20.47 31.72 21.61
CA SER A 227 -21.44 30.65 21.24
C SER A 227 -22.71 31.23 20.61
N GLY A 228 -23.25 32.31 21.21
CA GLY A 228 -24.42 33.04 20.71
C GLY A 228 -24.22 33.62 19.30
N ARG A 229 -23.01 34.12 19.02
CA ARG A 229 -22.61 34.61 17.68
C ARG A 229 -22.67 33.52 16.62
N ILE A 230 -22.14 32.33 16.93
CA ILE A 230 -22.15 31.17 16.03
C ILE A 230 -23.60 30.69 15.79
N ASP A 231 -24.41 30.63 16.85
CA ASP A 231 -25.82 30.19 16.74
C ASP A 231 -26.66 31.19 15.94
N ASN A 232 -26.42 32.49 16.11
CA ASN A 232 -27.06 33.53 15.32
C ASN A 232 -26.72 33.42 13.82
N LEU A 233 -25.42 33.31 13.49
CA LEU A 233 -24.99 33.12 12.10
C LEU A 233 -25.62 31.86 11.48
N ALA A 234 -25.63 30.74 12.20
CA ALA A 234 -26.26 29.51 11.73
C ALA A 234 -27.77 29.68 11.49
N SER A 235 -28.47 30.45 12.33
CA SER A 235 -29.90 30.74 12.16
C SER A 235 -30.17 31.63 10.93
N LEU A 236 -29.31 32.62 10.67
CA LEU A 236 -29.40 33.48 9.51
C LEU A 236 -29.12 32.69 8.21
N ALA A 237 -28.09 31.84 8.20
CA ALA A 237 -27.79 30.98 7.06
C ALA A 237 -28.94 30.01 6.74
N ARG A 238 -29.61 29.46 7.76
CA ARG A 238 -30.79 28.62 7.55
C ARG A 238 -31.94 29.39 6.91
N LYS A 239 -32.21 30.64 7.33
CA LYS A 239 -33.23 31.48 6.73
C LYS A 239 -32.94 31.82 5.26
N GLN A 240 -31.68 32.04 4.91
CA GLN A 240 -31.31 32.28 3.51
C GLN A 240 -31.46 31.05 2.63
N ASN A 241 -31.19 29.83 3.16
CA ASN A 241 -31.31 28.59 2.38
C ASN A 241 -32.76 28.14 2.13
N ILE A 242 -33.76 28.70 2.85
CA ILE A 242 -35.18 28.45 2.56
C ILE A 242 -35.58 29.07 1.22
N ASP A 243 -34.85 30.06 0.75
CA ASP A 243 -35.04 30.73 -0.55
C ASP A 243 -34.25 30.06 -1.73
N VAL A 244 -33.51 28.99 -1.49
CA VAL A 244 -33.03 28.12 -2.57
C VAL A 244 -34.24 27.38 -3.09
N GLY A 245 -34.89 27.97 -4.09
CA GLY A 245 -36.15 27.56 -4.65
C GLY A 245 -36.27 26.07 -4.85
N GLU A 246 -37.49 25.56 -4.82
CA GLU A 246 -37.81 24.16 -5.09
C GLU A 246 -36.89 23.67 -6.22
N LEU A 247 -36.05 22.68 -5.92
CA LEU A 247 -35.24 22.00 -6.94
C LEU A 247 -36.17 21.74 -8.13
N PRO A 248 -35.85 22.23 -9.35
CA PRO A 248 -36.77 22.12 -10.47
C PRO A 248 -37.24 20.69 -10.58
N ALA A 249 -38.56 20.51 -10.39
CA ALA A 249 -39.19 19.21 -10.52
C ALA A 249 -38.73 18.62 -11.85
N SER A 250 -38.01 17.53 -11.77
CA SER A 250 -37.45 16.72 -12.83
C SER A 250 -38.11 16.95 -14.20
N THR A 251 -37.57 17.85 -15.00
CA THR A 251 -37.66 17.70 -16.45
C THR A 251 -36.84 16.48 -16.80
N ALA A 252 -37.52 15.46 -17.32
CA ALA A 252 -37.00 14.12 -17.61
C ALA A 252 -35.54 14.18 -18.11
N VAL A 253 -34.60 13.99 -17.20
CA VAL A 253 -33.22 13.80 -17.60
C VAL A 253 -33.13 12.42 -18.22
N LYS A 254 -32.79 12.40 -19.48
CA LYS A 254 -32.16 11.23 -20.12
C LYS A 254 -31.21 10.66 -19.09
N ASN A 255 -31.49 9.42 -18.63
CA ASN A 255 -30.67 8.69 -17.70
C ASN A 255 -29.23 9.13 -17.83
N TYR A 256 -28.71 9.88 -16.85
CA TYR A 256 -27.29 10.14 -16.75
C TYR A 256 -26.69 8.77 -16.41
N ARG A 257 -26.53 7.98 -17.46
CA ARG A 257 -25.62 6.86 -17.44
C ARG A 257 -24.25 7.53 -17.33
N GLY A 258 -23.94 7.95 -16.12
CA GLY A 258 -22.55 8.09 -15.78
C GLY A 258 -21.90 6.83 -16.31
N ASP A 259 -20.81 6.96 -17.05
CA ASP A 259 -20.12 5.84 -17.69
C ASP A 259 -19.71 4.79 -16.63
N SER A 260 -20.73 4.17 -16.01
CA SER A 260 -20.63 2.94 -15.20
C SER A 260 -20.10 1.79 -16.07
N ASN A 261 -19.94 2.03 -17.36
CA ASN A 261 -19.27 1.20 -18.35
C ASN A 261 -17.77 1.46 -18.50
N LEU A 262 -17.09 2.12 -17.57
CA LEU A 262 -15.65 1.93 -17.41
C LEU A 262 -15.42 0.48 -17.03
N ARG A 263 -15.54 -0.41 -18.03
CA ARG A 263 -15.26 -1.84 -17.86
C ARG A 263 -13.81 -1.91 -17.41
N ARG A 264 -13.63 -2.42 -16.20
CA ARG A 264 -12.28 -2.78 -15.74
C ARG A 264 -11.57 -3.51 -16.86
N ALA A 265 -10.31 -3.19 -17.08
CA ALA A 265 -9.47 -3.94 -18.01
C ALA A 265 -9.61 -5.44 -17.71
N ASN A 266 -9.51 -6.29 -18.75
CA ASN A 266 -9.55 -7.74 -18.58
C ASN A 266 -8.52 -8.18 -17.52
N ILE A 267 -8.84 -9.23 -16.77
CA ILE A 267 -8.01 -9.75 -15.68
C ILE A 267 -6.57 -10.06 -16.14
N PHE A 268 -6.38 -10.54 -17.36
CA PHE A 268 -5.06 -10.79 -17.94
C PHE A 268 -4.28 -9.50 -18.22
N VAL A 269 -4.96 -8.45 -18.67
CA VAL A 269 -4.36 -7.12 -18.88
C VAL A 269 -3.97 -6.53 -17.53
N GLN A 270 -4.86 -6.58 -16.52
CA GLN A 270 -4.53 -6.16 -15.15
C GLN A 270 -3.30 -6.89 -14.63
N PHE A 271 -3.27 -8.22 -14.73
CA PHE A 271 -2.13 -9.04 -14.30
C PHE A 271 -0.83 -8.61 -14.98
N LYS A 272 -0.82 -8.47 -16.32
CA LYS A 272 0.36 -8.07 -17.10
C LYS A 272 0.89 -6.70 -16.66
N LEU A 273 0.01 -5.72 -16.48
CA LEU A 273 0.38 -4.37 -16.07
C LEU A 273 0.92 -4.34 -14.64
N LEU A 274 0.26 -5.05 -13.72
CA LEU A 274 0.64 -5.14 -12.32
C LEU A 274 1.96 -5.90 -12.14
N LEU A 275 2.16 -6.98 -12.87
CA LEU A 275 3.43 -7.71 -12.91
C LEU A 275 4.58 -6.82 -13.42
N ARG A 276 4.35 -6.11 -14.55
CA ARG A 276 5.34 -5.17 -15.10
C ARG A 276 5.69 -4.06 -14.12
N ARG A 277 4.70 -3.49 -13.41
CA ARG A 277 4.90 -2.50 -12.36
C ARG A 277 5.75 -3.06 -11.21
N SER A 278 5.39 -4.23 -10.68
CA SER A 278 6.11 -4.86 -9.57
C SER A 278 7.55 -5.22 -9.94
N ILE A 279 7.78 -5.77 -11.13
CA ILE A 279 9.14 -6.05 -11.62
C ILE A 279 9.96 -4.76 -11.71
N ARG A 280 9.39 -3.71 -12.30
CA ARG A 280 10.07 -2.41 -12.46
C ARG A 280 10.43 -1.81 -11.11
N GLU A 281 9.52 -1.82 -10.15
CA GLU A 281 9.73 -1.32 -8.79
C GLU A 281 10.84 -2.09 -8.08
N ASN A 282 10.84 -3.42 -8.16
CA ASN A 282 11.85 -4.28 -7.57
C ASN A 282 13.26 -4.00 -8.15
N PHE A 283 13.39 -3.88 -9.47
CA PHE A 283 14.70 -3.67 -10.11
C PHE A 283 15.21 -2.24 -10.00
N ARG A 284 14.35 -1.24 -9.89
CA ARG A 284 14.76 0.16 -9.71
C ARG A 284 15.09 0.54 -8.27
N SER A 285 14.70 -0.27 -7.30
CA SER A 285 15.03 -0.07 -5.87
C SER A 285 16.49 -0.41 -5.58
N LYS A 286 17.43 0.38 -6.14
CA LYS A 286 18.88 0.13 -6.05
C LYS A 286 19.36 -0.04 -4.61
N ALA A 287 18.90 0.80 -3.69
CA ALA A 287 19.28 0.71 -2.27
C ALA A 287 18.90 -0.65 -1.66
N THR A 288 17.70 -1.13 -1.94
CA THR A 288 17.24 -2.45 -1.46
C THR A 288 18.05 -3.59 -2.05
N LEU A 289 18.40 -3.50 -3.36
CA LEU A 289 19.22 -4.51 -4.04
C LEU A 289 20.63 -4.56 -3.47
N ILE A 290 21.26 -3.40 -3.23
CA ILE A 290 22.60 -3.30 -2.62
C ILE A 290 22.59 -3.86 -1.20
N ILE A 291 21.59 -3.51 -0.38
CA ILE A 291 21.47 -4.05 0.98
C ILE A 291 21.32 -5.58 0.95
N LYS A 292 20.46 -6.13 0.08
CA LYS A 292 20.33 -7.59 -0.07
C LYS A 292 21.64 -8.23 -0.50
N LEU A 293 22.36 -7.63 -1.46
CA LEU A 293 23.65 -8.13 -1.93
C LEU A 293 24.69 -8.17 -0.79
N VAL A 294 24.86 -7.04 -0.09
CA VAL A 294 25.79 -6.94 1.03
C VAL A 294 25.46 -7.94 2.12
N GLN A 295 24.17 -8.10 2.48
CA GLN A 295 23.75 -9.06 3.48
C GLN A 295 24.09 -10.51 3.09
N GLN A 296 23.81 -10.92 1.85
CA GLN A 296 24.07 -12.28 1.37
C GLN A 296 25.56 -12.58 1.28
N VAL A 297 26.34 -11.63 0.74
CA VAL A 297 27.79 -11.80 0.63
C VAL A 297 28.44 -11.82 2.01
N SER A 298 28.10 -10.89 2.90
CA SER A 298 28.69 -10.83 4.25
C SER A 298 28.40 -12.11 5.05
N LEU A 299 27.15 -12.59 5.00
CA LEU A 299 26.76 -13.80 5.71
C LEU A 299 27.45 -15.05 5.11
N GLY A 300 27.55 -15.11 3.77
CA GLY A 300 28.28 -16.18 3.08
C GLY A 300 29.76 -16.22 3.45
N LEU A 301 30.41 -15.07 3.54
CA LEU A 301 31.81 -14.96 3.97
C LEU A 301 31.98 -15.35 5.44
N ILE A 302 31.09 -14.88 6.34
CA ILE A 302 31.14 -15.24 7.76
C ILE A 302 31.03 -16.76 7.93
N TYR A 303 30.08 -17.41 7.27
CA TYR A 303 29.94 -18.87 7.35
C TYR A 303 31.15 -19.58 6.72
N GLY A 304 31.65 -19.09 5.59
CA GLY A 304 32.84 -19.62 4.92
C GLY A 304 34.11 -19.54 5.74
N THR A 305 34.26 -18.54 6.59
CA THR A 305 35.43 -18.38 7.46
C THR A 305 35.36 -19.21 8.74
N ILE A 306 34.14 -19.47 9.24
CA ILE A 306 33.94 -20.22 10.49
C ILE A 306 33.93 -21.73 10.26
N TYR A 307 33.30 -22.19 9.17
CA TYR A 307 33.08 -23.61 8.92
C TYR A 307 34.03 -24.14 7.86
N HIS A 308 34.80 -25.15 8.25
CA HIS A 308 35.69 -25.92 7.35
C HIS A 308 35.34 -27.39 7.51
N LEU A 309 34.62 -27.95 6.54
CA LEU A 309 34.00 -29.26 6.62
C LEU A 309 34.91 -30.34 6.02
N GLY A 310 35.30 -31.31 6.82
CA GLY A 310 36.08 -32.48 6.43
C GLY A 310 35.27 -33.79 6.36
N SER A 311 35.94 -34.91 6.40
CA SER A 311 35.37 -36.26 6.44
C SER A 311 35.48 -36.94 7.83
N ASP A 312 35.85 -36.17 8.87
CA ASP A 312 35.98 -36.66 10.25
C ASP A 312 34.66 -36.61 11.03
N GLN A 313 34.64 -37.27 12.19
CA GLN A 313 33.43 -37.35 13.04
C GLN A 313 33.00 -35.94 13.58
N ALA A 314 33.91 -35.02 13.80
CA ALA A 314 33.60 -33.67 14.27
C ALA A 314 32.83 -32.87 13.19
N SER A 315 33.18 -33.07 11.93
CA SER A 315 32.54 -32.43 10.77
C SER A 315 31.04 -32.74 10.65
N ILE A 316 30.54 -33.84 11.23
CA ILE A 316 29.12 -34.21 11.24
C ILE A 316 28.31 -33.12 11.97
N MET A 317 28.74 -32.75 13.18
CA MET A 317 28.07 -31.70 13.97
C MET A 317 28.20 -30.32 13.35
N ASP A 318 29.36 -30.02 12.78
CA ASP A 318 29.60 -28.73 12.09
C ASP A 318 28.73 -28.59 10.84
N ARG A 319 28.51 -29.69 10.07
CA ARG A 319 27.55 -29.72 8.94
C ARG A 319 26.11 -29.42 9.40
N PHE A 320 25.62 -30.14 10.44
CA PHE A 320 24.29 -29.86 10.97
C PHE A 320 24.18 -28.44 11.53
N GLY A 321 25.22 -27.93 12.18
CA GLY A 321 25.30 -26.55 12.66
C GLY A 321 25.16 -25.54 11.53
N LEU A 322 25.97 -25.68 10.49
CA LEU A 322 25.95 -24.81 9.32
C LEU A 322 24.60 -24.83 8.61
N LEU A 323 24.04 -26.03 8.32
CA LEU A 323 22.76 -26.16 7.62
C LEU A 323 21.58 -25.59 8.42
N SER A 324 21.60 -25.77 9.76
CA SER A 324 20.64 -25.14 10.64
C SER A 324 20.73 -23.59 10.60
N LEU A 325 21.94 -23.04 10.63
CA LEU A 325 22.15 -21.60 10.53
C LEU A 325 21.73 -21.04 9.15
N ILE A 326 21.96 -21.79 8.07
CA ILE A 326 21.47 -21.42 6.73
C ILE A 326 19.94 -21.37 6.70
N ALA A 327 19.28 -22.36 7.29
CA ALA A 327 17.82 -22.40 7.35
C ALA A 327 17.24 -21.24 8.21
N ILE A 328 17.78 -21.04 9.41
CA ILE A 328 17.34 -19.96 10.30
C ILE A 328 17.64 -18.59 9.71
N GLY A 329 18.86 -18.35 9.24
CA GLY A 329 19.31 -17.08 8.69
C GLY A 329 18.57 -16.72 7.40
N GLY A 330 18.43 -17.66 6.48
CA GLY A 330 17.75 -17.45 5.20
C GLY A 330 16.27 -17.10 5.37
N SER A 331 15.54 -17.84 6.20
CA SER A 331 14.13 -17.55 6.48
C SER A 331 13.94 -16.23 7.24
N ASN A 332 14.79 -15.96 8.25
CA ASN A 332 14.74 -14.74 9.02
C ASN A 332 14.94 -13.50 8.15
N MET A 333 15.97 -13.48 7.31
CA MET A 333 16.25 -12.37 6.39
C MET A 333 15.12 -12.14 5.39
N ALA A 334 14.62 -13.22 4.78
CA ALA A 334 13.55 -13.16 3.80
C ALA A 334 12.25 -12.61 4.42
N MET A 335 11.86 -13.14 5.58
CA MET A 335 10.66 -12.73 6.30
C MET A 335 10.77 -11.28 6.79
N ALA A 336 11.86 -10.91 7.45
CA ALA A 336 12.08 -9.56 7.98
C ALA A 336 12.10 -8.49 6.90
N SER A 337 12.73 -8.76 5.74
CA SER A 337 12.76 -7.82 4.62
C SER A 337 11.36 -7.55 4.07
N THR A 338 10.53 -8.58 3.97
CA THR A 338 9.17 -8.48 3.45
C THR A 338 8.24 -7.74 4.43
N ILE A 339 8.33 -8.05 5.72
CA ILE A 339 7.55 -7.39 6.77
C ILE A 339 7.83 -5.87 6.82
N ARG A 340 9.06 -5.45 6.52
CA ARG A 340 9.42 -4.01 6.48
C ARG A 340 8.94 -3.29 5.23
N ALA A 341 8.90 -3.99 4.09
CA ALA A 341 8.57 -3.38 2.79
C ALA A 341 7.08 -3.39 2.49
N PHE A 342 6.41 -4.51 2.72
CA PHE A 342 5.05 -4.76 2.25
C PHE A 342 3.97 -3.86 2.87
N PRO A 343 3.97 -3.50 4.17
CA PRO A 343 2.94 -2.62 4.72
C PRO A 343 2.86 -1.25 4.05
N LYS A 344 3.97 -0.70 3.57
CA LYS A 344 4.00 0.55 2.81
C LYS A 344 3.34 0.37 1.44
N GLU A 345 3.67 -0.71 0.74
CA GLU A 345 3.04 -1.07 -0.52
C GLU A 345 1.54 -1.34 -0.34
N LYS A 346 1.16 -2.04 0.75
CA LYS A 346 -0.24 -2.31 1.12
C LYS A 346 -1.06 -1.02 1.25
N ALA A 347 -0.49 0.05 1.81
CA ALA A 347 -1.18 1.34 1.95
C ALA A 347 -1.56 1.94 0.57
N ILE A 348 -0.62 1.92 -0.40
CA ILE A 348 -0.86 2.38 -1.77
C ILE A 348 -1.92 1.50 -2.44
N VAL A 349 -1.72 0.19 -2.38
CA VAL A 349 -2.60 -0.80 -3.02
C VAL A 349 -4.01 -0.79 -2.44
N SER A 350 -4.16 -0.61 -1.13
CA SER A 350 -5.47 -0.50 -0.49
C SER A 350 -6.26 0.71 -1.00
N GLY A 351 -5.58 1.82 -1.29
CA GLY A 351 -6.17 2.98 -1.96
C GLY A 351 -6.63 2.64 -3.37
N GLU A 352 -5.75 2.06 -4.20
CA GLU A 352 -6.05 1.67 -5.58
C GLU A 352 -7.18 0.62 -5.67
N LEU A 353 -7.22 -0.34 -4.74
CA LEU A 353 -8.30 -1.33 -4.62
C LEU A 353 -9.61 -0.69 -4.16
N GLY A 354 -9.54 0.29 -3.24
CA GLY A 354 -10.70 1.07 -2.80
C GLY A 354 -11.32 1.87 -3.94
N ASP A 355 -10.49 2.44 -4.82
CA ASP A 355 -10.91 3.16 -6.02
C ASP A 355 -11.28 2.23 -7.19
N HIS A 356 -11.36 0.92 -6.93
CA HIS A 356 -11.77 -0.11 -7.90
C HIS A 356 -10.94 -0.17 -9.19
N MET A 357 -9.66 0.26 -9.17
CA MET A 357 -8.79 0.30 -10.34
C MET A 357 -8.52 -1.10 -10.92
N TYR A 358 -8.34 -2.10 -10.06
CA TYR A 358 -8.09 -3.50 -10.43
C TYR A 358 -8.60 -4.46 -9.35
N GLY A 359 -8.55 -5.78 -9.64
CA GLY A 359 -8.92 -6.82 -8.68
C GLY A 359 -7.77 -7.18 -7.73
N THR A 360 -8.09 -7.69 -6.54
CA THR A 360 -7.08 -8.15 -5.56
C THR A 360 -6.28 -9.33 -6.12
N LEU A 361 -6.91 -10.26 -6.84
CA LEU A 361 -6.25 -11.47 -7.34
C LEU A 361 -5.16 -11.16 -8.39
N PRO A 362 -5.40 -10.39 -9.48
CA PRO A 362 -4.34 -10.07 -10.44
C PRO A 362 -3.17 -9.30 -9.82
N TYR A 363 -3.43 -8.42 -8.85
CA TYR A 363 -2.38 -7.75 -8.10
C TYR A 363 -1.54 -8.76 -7.31
N PHE A 364 -2.19 -9.60 -6.52
CA PHE A 364 -1.51 -10.54 -5.64
C PHE A 364 -0.64 -11.53 -6.42
N ILE A 365 -1.17 -12.12 -7.51
CA ILE A 365 -0.42 -13.05 -8.35
C ILE A 365 0.77 -12.32 -9.03
N GLY A 366 0.54 -11.11 -9.55
CA GLY A 366 1.61 -10.30 -10.15
C GLY A 366 2.73 -9.99 -9.16
N LYS A 367 2.40 -9.63 -7.93
CA LYS A 367 3.36 -9.39 -6.84
C LYS A 367 4.12 -10.67 -6.49
N ALA A 368 3.43 -11.78 -6.21
CA ALA A 368 4.04 -13.03 -5.83
C ALA A 368 5.03 -13.54 -6.89
N ILE A 369 4.64 -13.51 -8.16
CA ILE A 369 5.50 -13.94 -9.27
C ILE A 369 6.70 -13.01 -9.46
N SER A 370 6.54 -11.70 -9.29
CA SER A 370 7.62 -10.71 -9.48
C SER A 370 8.78 -10.87 -8.49
N GLU A 371 8.52 -11.47 -7.33
CA GLU A 371 9.51 -11.67 -6.27
C GLU A 371 10.37 -12.94 -6.47
N ILE A 372 9.85 -13.95 -7.19
CA ILE A 372 10.51 -15.24 -7.35
C ILE A 372 11.92 -15.11 -7.96
N PRO A 373 12.13 -14.41 -9.10
CA PRO A 373 13.46 -14.37 -9.73
C PRO A 373 14.50 -13.72 -8.85
N LEU A 374 14.13 -12.65 -8.15
CA LEU A 374 15.05 -11.89 -7.30
C LEU A 374 15.44 -12.70 -6.06
N THR A 375 14.47 -13.35 -5.44
CA THR A 375 14.70 -14.23 -4.29
C THR A 375 15.57 -15.43 -4.68
N ALA A 376 15.29 -16.07 -5.81
CA ALA A 376 16.08 -17.18 -6.31
C ALA A 376 17.53 -16.74 -6.62
N PHE A 377 17.73 -15.58 -7.22
CA PHE A 377 19.05 -15.05 -7.52
C PHE A 377 19.89 -14.83 -6.25
N PHE A 378 19.39 -14.07 -5.27
CA PHE A 378 20.15 -13.76 -4.06
C PHE A 378 20.42 -14.99 -3.21
N ASN A 379 19.43 -15.89 -3.06
CA ASN A 379 19.61 -17.12 -2.30
C ASN A 379 20.56 -18.10 -3.00
N SER A 380 20.54 -18.17 -4.33
CA SER A 380 21.52 -18.96 -5.08
C SER A 380 22.93 -18.39 -4.95
N LEU A 381 23.09 -17.06 -5.01
CA LEU A 381 24.38 -16.40 -4.78
C LEU A 381 24.96 -16.75 -3.40
N PHE A 382 24.13 -16.64 -2.36
CA PHE A 382 24.50 -17.04 -1.01
C PHE A 382 24.86 -18.53 -0.94
N GLY A 383 24.04 -19.41 -1.52
CA GLY A 383 24.27 -20.85 -1.54
C GLY A 383 25.59 -21.24 -2.24
N VAL A 384 25.93 -20.60 -3.35
CA VAL A 384 27.21 -20.81 -4.04
C VAL A 384 28.37 -20.38 -3.15
N LEU A 385 28.31 -19.18 -2.54
CA LEU A 385 29.37 -18.68 -1.67
C LEU A 385 29.61 -19.61 -0.48
N VAL A 386 28.55 -19.97 0.25
CA VAL A 386 28.67 -20.86 1.41
C VAL A 386 29.23 -22.22 1.00
N SER A 387 28.64 -22.85 -0.01
CA SER A 387 29.06 -24.17 -0.45
C SER A 387 30.53 -24.21 -0.91
N SER A 388 30.99 -23.18 -1.65
CA SER A 388 32.38 -23.11 -2.15
C SER A 388 33.41 -22.86 -1.05
N LEU A 389 33.04 -22.12 -0.01
CA LEU A 389 33.97 -21.74 1.06
C LEU A 389 34.01 -22.75 2.21
N THR A 390 32.92 -23.43 2.50
CA THR A 390 32.80 -24.33 3.66
C THR A 390 33.17 -25.78 3.35
N GLY A 391 33.23 -26.20 2.10
CA GLY A 391 33.45 -27.58 1.70
C GLY A 391 32.21 -28.48 1.82
N LEU A 392 31.01 -27.93 1.65
CA LEU A 392 29.79 -28.72 1.45
C LEU A 392 29.94 -29.59 0.20
N ASN A 393 29.19 -30.69 0.14
CA ASN A 393 29.26 -31.64 -0.97
C ASN A 393 28.88 -30.99 -2.32
N SER A 394 29.91 -30.65 -3.10
CA SER A 394 29.81 -29.81 -4.31
C SER A 394 29.72 -30.59 -5.63
N THR A 395 29.35 -31.90 -5.58
CA THR A 395 28.99 -32.61 -6.81
C THR A 395 27.91 -31.84 -7.56
N PHE A 396 28.07 -31.64 -8.88
CA PHE A 396 27.18 -30.77 -9.69
C PHE A 396 25.66 -31.01 -9.43
N GLY A 397 25.25 -32.29 -9.35
CA GLY A 397 23.86 -32.65 -9.07
C GLY A 397 23.38 -32.22 -7.68
N LYS A 398 24.25 -32.35 -6.66
CA LYS A 398 23.94 -31.95 -5.28
C LYS A 398 23.96 -30.44 -5.11
N MET A 399 24.91 -29.75 -5.75
CA MET A 399 24.95 -28.29 -5.78
C MET A 399 23.66 -27.73 -6.36
N LYS A 400 23.21 -28.24 -7.52
CA LYS A 400 21.95 -27.80 -8.14
C LYS A 400 20.74 -28.02 -7.21
N ARG A 401 20.66 -29.18 -6.54
CA ARG A 401 19.59 -29.47 -5.55
C ARG A 401 19.68 -28.55 -4.34
N PHE A 402 20.88 -28.30 -3.82
CA PHE A 402 21.12 -27.39 -2.70
C PHE A 402 20.67 -25.95 -3.01
N LEU A 403 21.07 -25.40 -4.15
CA LEU A 403 20.66 -24.08 -4.59
C LEU A 403 19.13 -23.98 -4.77
N GLY A 404 18.50 -25.02 -5.30
CA GLY A 404 17.05 -25.11 -5.41
C GLY A 404 16.36 -25.10 -4.04
N LEU A 405 16.87 -25.88 -3.07
CA LEU A 405 16.34 -25.97 -1.71
C LEU A 405 16.49 -24.66 -0.94
N VAL A 406 17.67 -24.01 -1.02
CA VAL A 406 17.91 -22.70 -0.37
C VAL A 406 17.01 -21.62 -0.97
N SER A 407 16.84 -21.62 -2.30
CA SER A 407 15.95 -20.68 -2.98
C SER A 407 14.49 -20.91 -2.62
N LEU A 408 14.04 -22.15 -2.59
CA LEU A 408 12.67 -22.52 -2.21
C LEU A 408 12.39 -22.16 -0.74
N HIS A 409 13.36 -22.42 0.15
CA HIS A 409 13.27 -22.06 1.56
C HIS A 409 13.19 -20.54 1.78
N GLY A 410 14.01 -19.77 1.07
CA GLY A 410 13.94 -18.31 1.11
C GLY A 410 12.60 -17.77 0.58
N LEU A 411 12.05 -18.38 -0.48
CA LEU A 411 10.73 -18.02 -1.00
C LEU A 411 9.62 -18.33 0.02
N ALA A 412 9.74 -19.45 0.75
CA ALA A 412 8.80 -19.79 1.79
C ALA A 412 8.85 -18.78 2.96
N GLY A 413 10.05 -18.36 3.38
CA GLY A 413 10.23 -17.30 4.38
C GLY A 413 9.65 -15.96 3.92
N GLN A 414 9.88 -15.58 2.69
CA GLN A 414 9.32 -14.37 2.09
C GLN A 414 7.79 -14.42 2.03
N SER A 415 7.22 -15.55 1.63
CA SER A 415 5.76 -15.78 1.57
C SER A 415 5.11 -15.67 2.95
N ALA A 416 5.75 -16.22 3.97
CA ALA A 416 5.31 -16.10 5.36
C ALA A 416 5.37 -14.64 5.85
N GLY A 417 6.43 -13.90 5.51
CA GLY A 417 6.54 -12.47 5.79
C GLY A 417 5.44 -11.65 5.10
N LEU A 418 5.08 -12.01 3.87
CA LEU A 418 3.98 -11.39 3.14
C LEU A 418 2.63 -11.62 3.84
N ALA A 419 2.39 -12.85 4.34
CA ALA A 419 1.17 -13.18 5.08
C ALA A 419 1.05 -12.36 6.38
N ILE A 420 2.14 -12.27 7.15
CA ILE A 420 2.18 -11.44 8.37
C ILE A 420 1.90 -9.98 8.03
N GLY A 421 2.58 -9.41 7.01
CA GLY A 421 2.39 -8.03 6.60
C GLY A 421 1.00 -7.73 6.05
N ALA A 422 0.37 -8.71 5.38
CA ALA A 422 -0.99 -8.55 4.85
C ALA A 422 -2.06 -8.58 5.94
N LEU A 423 -1.90 -9.43 6.95
CA LEU A 423 -2.85 -9.61 8.05
C LEU A 423 -2.70 -8.55 9.15
N ALA A 424 -1.47 -8.10 9.39
CA ALA A 424 -1.22 -7.11 10.43
C ALA A 424 -1.89 -5.76 10.13
N PRO A 425 -2.44 -5.09 11.14
CA PRO A 425 -3.08 -3.78 10.97
C PRO A 425 -2.06 -2.66 10.69
N SER A 426 -0.84 -2.77 11.21
CA SER A 426 0.24 -1.79 11.01
C SER A 426 1.59 -2.48 10.83
N GLN A 427 2.60 -1.70 10.41
CA GLN A 427 3.98 -2.18 10.28
C GLN A 427 4.56 -2.56 11.64
N GLU A 428 4.26 -1.80 12.68
CA GLU A 428 4.70 -2.02 14.06
C GLU A 428 4.14 -3.34 14.60
N ALA A 429 2.85 -3.61 14.38
CA ALA A 429 2.21 -4.87 14.76
C ALA A 429 2.84 -6.06 14.05
N ALA A 430 3.15 -5.94 12.75
CA ALA A 430 3.83 -6.99 12.00
C ALA A 430 5.25 -7.28 12.53
N LEU A 431 6.00 -6.22 12.87
CA LEU A 431 7.34 -6.34 13.45
C LEU A 431 7.32 -6.91 14.88
N ALA A 432 6.28 -6.64 15.66
CA ALA A 432 6.11 -7.22 17.01
C ALA A 432 5.78 -8.72 16.97
N LEU A 433 5.00 -9.18 16.00
CA LEU A 433 4.66 -10.59 15.82
C LEU A 433 5.82 -11.44 15.29
N PHE A 434 6.70 -10.84 14.49
CA PHE A 434 7.78 -11.54 13.80
C PHE A 434 8.71 -12.34 14.72
N PRO A 435 9.27 -11.78 15.84
CA PRO A 435 10.15 -12.54 16.73
C PRO A 435 9.46 -13.74 17.37
N ALA A 436 8.21 -13.62 17.76
CA ALA A 436 7.45 -14.72 18.35
C ALA A 436 7.28 -15.91 17.37
N ILE A 437 6.94 -15.60 16.12
CA ILE A 437 6.81 -16.62 15.06
C ILE A 437 8.17 -17.26 14.78
N MET A 438 9.25 -16.46 14.74
CA MET A 438 10.60 -17.00 14.51
C MET A 438 11.07 -17.89 15.64
N VAL A 439 10.85 -17.52 16.90
CA VAL A 439 11.20 -18.35 18.06
C VAL A 439 10.50 -19.71 17.99
N LEU A 440 9.21 -19.74 17.68
CA LEU A 440 8.48 -21.01 17.51
C LEU A 440 9.09 -21.88 16.39
N ASN A 441 9.43 -21.27 15.25
CA ASN A 441 10.06 -22.00 14.14
C ASN A 441 11.46 -22.54 14.50
N ILE A 442 12.25 -21.80 15.31
CA ILE A 442 13.58 -22.22 15.78
C ILE A 442 13.46 -23.36 16.80
N ILE A 443 12.52 -23.28 17.74
CA ILE A 443 12.33 -24.33 18.75
C ILE A 443 11.97 -25.67 18.08
N PHE A 444 11.11 -25.62 17.08
CA PHE A 444 10.61 -26.82 16.38
C PHE A 444 11.31 -27.07 15.03
N ASP A 445 12.61 -26.74 14.95
CA ASP A 445 13.42 -26.90 13.72
C ASP A 445 13.80 -28.36 13.40
N GLY A 446 13.53 -29.31 14.31
CA GLY A 446 13.88 -30.73 14.19
C GLY A 446 15.29 -31.05 14.70
N LYS A 447 16.14 -30.04 14.98
CA LYS A 447 17.45 -30.17 15.63
C LYS A 447 17.34 -29.95 17.14
N ASN A 448 16.63 -28.93 17.58
CA ASN A 448 16.52 -28.54 18.98
C ASN A 448 15.51 -29.44 19.73
N ILE A 449 14.37 -29.70 19.14
CA ILE A 449 13.35 -30.62 19.70
C ILE A 449 12.91 -31.58 18.60
N SER A 450 13.01 -32.90 18.89
CA SER A 450 12.51 -33.95 18.00
C SER A 450 10.97 -33.98 18.01
N GLU A 451 10.37 -34.51 16.94
CA GLU A 451 8.91 -34.69 16.87
C GLU A 451 8.40 -35.62 17.97
N GLU A 452 9.19 -36.62 18.34
CA GLU A 452 8.85 -37.60 19.38
C GLU A 452 8.81 -36.95 20.78
N SER A 453 9.73 -36.03 21.07
CA SER A 453 9.81 -35.30 22.34
C SER A 453 8.76 -34.19 22.46
N THR A 454 8.07 -33.86 21.36
CA THR A 454 7.05 -32.80 21.35
C THR A 454 5.75 -33.29 22.01
N PRO A 455 5.17 -32.52 22.96
CA PRO A 455 3.89 -32.83 23.57
C PRO A 455 2.80 -33.09 22.53
N ARG A 456 1.89 -34.06 22.79
CA ARG A 456 0.89 -34.46 21.79
C ARG A 456 0.06 -33.33 21.19
N PHE A 457 -0.30 -32.34 21.99
CA PHE A 457 -1.10 -31.16 21.52
C PHE A 457 -0.30 -30.17 20.68
N LEU A 458 1.06 -30.25 20.68
CA LEU A 458 1.94 -29.40 19.87
C LEU A 458 2.55 -30.10 18.65
N ARG A 459 2.31 -31.40 18.46
CA ARG A 459 2.90 -32.20 17.37
C ARG A 459 2.56 -31.74 15.95
N TRP A 460 1.58 -30.88 15.84
CA TRP A 460 1.26 -30.24 14.57
C TRP A 460 2.23 -29.07 14.22
N LEU A 461 2.85 -28.41 15.22
CA LEU A 461 3.77 -27.29 15.02
C LEU A 461 5.00 -27.65 14.15
N PRO A 462 5.75 -28.71 14.43
CA PRO A 462 6.85 -29.15 13.57
C PRO A 462 6.43 -29.40 12.12
N LYS A 463 5.20 -29.84 11.87
CA LYS A 463 4.69 -30.15 10.52
C LYS A 463 4.47 -28.92 9.66
N ILE A 464 4.18 -27.77 10.27
CA ILE A 464 4.03 -26.49 9.58
C ILE A 464 5.29 -25.61 9.70
N GLY A 465 6.29 -26.08 10.47
CA GLY A 465 7.53 -25.35 10.72
C GLY A 465 8.33 -25.13 9.44
N LEU A 466 8.51 -23.86 9.06
CA LEU A 466 9.27 -23.48 7.88
C LEU A 466 10.72 -23.92 7.95
N ILE A 467 11.39 -23.64 9.10
CA ILE A 467 12.82 -23.92 9.31
C ILE A 467 13.08 -25.42 9.27
N ARG A 468 12.21 -26.21 9.89
CA ARG A 468 12.34 -27.67 9.89
C ARG A 468 12.48 -28.26 8.48
N TRP A 469 11.55 -27.95 7.60
CA TRP A 469 11.56 -28.50 6.24
C TRP A 469 12.75 -28.02 5.43
N GLY A 470 13.17 -26.75 5.62
CA GLY A 470 14.38 -26.25 4.99
C GLY A 470 15.64 -26.97 5.47
N PHE A 471 15.79 -27.10 6.77
CA PHE A 471 16.91 -27.79 7.41
C PHE A 471 16.96 -29.27 7.04
N GLU A 472 15.84 -29.98 7.12
CA GLU A 472 15.77 -31.43 6.78
C GLU A 472 16.14 -31.63 5.30
N GLY A 473 15.61 -30.84 4.37
CA GLY A 473 15.91 -31.00 2.95
C GLY A 473 17.38 -30.74 2.60
N MET A 474 17.97 -29.70 3.17
CA MET A 474 19.38 -29.39 2.96
C MET A 474 20.26 -30.47 3.60
N SER A 475 19.88 -30.98 4.78
CA SER A 475 20.61 -32.08 5.47
C SER A 475 20.56 -33.39 4.67
N VAL A 476 19.39 -33.81 4.20
CA VAL A 476 19.26 -35.00 3.36
C VAL A 476 20.10 -34.89 2.09
N ASN A 477 20.08 -33.73 1.40
CA ASN A 477 20.90 -33.54 0.20
C ASN A 477 22.39 -33.57 0.50
N GLU A 478 22.85 -33.02 1.63
CA GLU A 478 24.25 -32.97 1.99
C GLU A 478 24.80 -34.33 2.40
N PHE A 479 24.09 -35.02 3.31
CA PHE A 479 24.57 -36.27 3.90
C PHE A 479 24.43 -37.51 2.99
N GLU A 480 23.59 -37.43 1.95
CA GLU A 480 23.44 -38.53 0.98
C GLU A 480 24.80 -38.93 0.38
N GLY A 481 25.23 -40.18 0.57
CA GLY A 481 26.48 -40.74 0.01
C GLY A 481 27.77 -40.20 0.63
N LEU A 482 27.73 -39.59 1.82
CA LEU A 482 28.92 -39.26 2.59
C LEU A 482 29.34 -40.43 3.45
N GLU A 483 30.65 -40.67 3.52
CA GLU A 483 31.31 -41.63 4.43
C GLU A 483 32.19 -40.85 5.40
N PHE A 484 32.22 -41.24 6.65
CA PHE A 484 32.97 -40.59 7.71
C PHE A 484 34.05 -41.49 8.27
N SER A 485 35.29 -40.96 8.37
CA SER A 485 36.41 -41.65 8.98
C SER A 485 36.22 -41.75 10.51
N SER A 486 36.72 -42.86 11.09
CA SER A 486 36.71 -43.05 12.55
C SER A 486 37.82 -42.25 13.26
N SER A 487 38.69 -41.58 12.51
CA SER A 487 39.83 -40.79 13.01
C SER A 487 39.39 -39.36 13.36
N GLY A 488 40.00 -38.82 14.40
CA GLY A 488 39.77 -37.42 14.81
C GLY A 488 39.02 -37.22 16.14
N PRO A 489 38.94 -35.97 16.62
CA PRO A 489 38.23 -35.68 17.86
C PRO A 489 36.74 -35.99 17.75
N ARG A 490 36.23 -36.68 18.77
CA ARG A 490 34.82 -37.08 18.83
C ARG A 490 33.96 -36.00 19.47
N ARG A 491 33.03 -35.46 18.71
CA ARG A 491 32.00 -34.52 19.20
C ARG A 491 30.60 -35.14 18.95
N GLY A 492 30.31 -36.21 19.71
CA GLY A 492 29.01 -36.88 19.59
C GLY A 492 29.10 -38.37 19.17
N PRO A 493 27.99 -39.01 18.85
CA PRO A 493 27.94 -40.43 18.49
C PRO A 493 28.64 -40.70 17.16
N VAL A 494 29.32 -41.81 17.06
CA VAL A 494 30.04 -42.24 15.85
C VAL A 494 29.04 -42.68 14.77
N ALA A 495 29.10 -42.06 13.59
CA ALA A 495 28.37 -42.49 12.41
C ALA A 495 29.36 -42.91 11.31
N LYS A 496 29.09 -44.01 10.63
CA LYS A 496 29.93 -44.53 9.56
C LYS A 496 29.62 -43.83 8.23
N ASN A 497 28.37 -43.55 8.00
CA ASN A 497 27.89 -42.93 6.76
C ASN A 497 26.87 -41.83 7.05
N GLY A 498 26.49 -41.11 6.01
CA GLY A 498 25.54 -40.00 6.12
C GLY A 498 24.13 -40.45 6.57
N VAL A 499 23.70 -41.65 6.20
CA VAL A 499 22.39 -42.19 6.61
C VAL A 499 22.36 -42.40 8.11
N ASP A 500 23.44 -43.00 8.69
CA ASP A 500 23.57 -43.17 10.13
C ASP A 500 23.56 -41.82 10.86
N ALA A 501 24.21 -40.81 10.28
CA ALA A 501 24.24 -39.49 10.85
C ALA A 501 22.83 -38.83 10.86
N LEU A 502 22.09 -38.92 9.78
CA LEU A 502 20.71 -38.43 9.70
C LEU A 502 19.77 -39.11 10.67
N ALA A 503 19.81 -40.47 10.73
CA ALA A 503 18.96 -41.26 11.59
C ALA A 503 19.10 -40.88 13.08
N ARG A 504 20.29 -40.52 13.53
CA ARG A 504 20.58 -40.13 14.93
C ARG A 504 19.96 -38.79 15.33
N PHE A 505 19.70 -37.93 14.35
CA PHE A 505 19.00 -36.67 14.55
C PHE A 505 17.49 -36.77 14.24
N GLY A 506 16.99 -38.02 14.01
CA GLY A 506 15.59 -38.23 13.62
C GLY A 506 15.25 -37.63 12.23
N LEU A 507 16.29 -37.38 11.42
CA LEU A 507 16.19 -36.86 10.07
C LEU A 507 16.36 -37.98 9.03
N GLY A 508 15.96 -37.72 7.78
CA GLY A 508 16.13 -38.70 6.69
C GLY A 508 14.95 -39.68 6.52
N ASN A 509 13.94 -39.61 7.36
CA ASN A 509 12.69 -40.33 7.18
C ASN A 509 11.87 -39.84 5.99
N ASN A 510 12.09 -38.58 5.59
CA ASN A 510 11.39 -37.92 4.50
C ASN A 510 12.27 -37.83 3.23
N SER A 511 11.67 -38.15 2.09
CA SER A 511 12.34 -37.95 0.81
C SER A 511 12.44 -36.45 0.46
N LEU A 512 13.41 -36.05 -0.39
CA LEU A 512 13.51 -34.70 -0.90
C LEU A 512 12.21 -34.21 -1.57
N SER A 513 11.48 -35.12 -2.23
CA SER A 513 10.17 -34.83 -2.82
C SER A 513 9.15 -34.42 -1.76
N THR A 514 9.14 -35.11 -0.60
CA THR A 514 8.25 -34.75 0.52
C THR A 514 8.58 -33.38 1.08
N VAL A 515 9.87 -33.07 1.25
CA VAL A 515 10.34 -31.75 1.72
C VAL A 515 9.92 -30.62 0.76
N VAL A 516 10.13 -30.81 -0.55
CA VAL A 516 9.73 -29.82 -1.57
C VAL A 516 8.21 -29.62 -1.56
N LYS A 517 7.42 -30.69 -1.45
CA LYS A 517 5.95 -30.59 -1.35
C LYS A 517 5.51 -29.85 -0.08
N ALA A 518 6.15 -30.12 1.06
CA ALA A 518 5.83 -29.44 2.31
C ALA A 518 6.14 -27.93 2.22
N GLN A 519 7.30 -27.55 1.69
CA GLN A 519 7.62 -26.13 1.49
C GLN A 519 6.69 -25.46 0.47
N ALA A 520 6.34 -26.13 -0.63
CA ALA A 520 5.38 -25.62 -1.59
C ALA A 520 3.99 -25.41 -0.97
N LEU A 521 3.57 -26.32 -0.07
CA LEU A 521 2.31 -26.17 0.69
C LEU A 521 2.37 -24.96 1.63
N ILE A 522 3.48 -24.75 2.34
CA ILE A 522 3.68 -23.58 3.21
C ILE A 522 3.61 -22.28 2.39
N ILE A 523 4.27 -22.23 1.22
CA ILE A 523 4.21 -21.10 0.30
C ILE A 523 2.77 -20.83 -0.13
N SER A 524 2.07 -21.88 -0.59
CA SER A 524 0.69 -21.77 -1.07
C SER A 524 -0.27 -21.31 0.03
N ALA A 525 -0.14 -21.85 1.23
CA ALA A 525 -0.93 -21.45 2.40
C ALA A 525 -0.64 -19.99 2.80
N SER A 526 0.63 -19.59 2.83
CA SER A 526 1.04 -18.21 3.12
C SER A 526 0.52 -17.22 2.06
N TRP A 527 0.56 -17.60 0.80
CA TRP A 527 0.00 -16.80 -0.29
C TRP A 527 -1.52 -16.67 -0.19
N PHE A 528 -2.21 -17.75 0.14
CA PHE A 528 -3.65 -17.73 0.37
C PHE A 528 -4.02 -16.80 1.53
N MET A 529 -3.30 -16.89 2.66
CA MET A 529 -3.49 -16.00 3.81
C MET A 529 -3.20 -14.54 3.47
N SER A 530 -2.20 -14.26 2.65
CA SER A 530 -1.89 -12.91 2.17
C SER A 530 -3.01 -12.35 1.30
N TYR A 531 -3.53 -13.15 0.37
CA TYR A 531 -4.65 -12.78 -0.47
C TYR A 531 -5.91 -12.50 0.35
N LEU A 532 -6.21 -13.35 1.33
CA LEU A 532 -7.33 -13.19 2.26
C LEU A 532 -7.17 -11.89 3.08
N GLY A 533 -5.98 -11.65 3.64
CA GLY A 533 -5.65 -10.42 4.37
C GLY A 533 -5.90 -9.17 3.56
N LEU A 534 -5.44 -9.12 2.32
CA LEU A 534 -5.68 -7.99 1.41
C LEU A 534 -7.16 -7.80 1.07
N THR A 535 -7.90 -8.89 0.95
CA THR A 535 -9.33 -8.83 0.61
C THR A 535 -10.17 -8.35 1.80
N LEU A 536 -9.86 -8.81 3.01
CA LEU A 536 -10.54 -8.44 4.24
C LEU A 536 -10.24 -6.99 4.68
N THR A 537 -9.01 -6.52 4.44
CA THR A 537 -8.57 -5.16 4.82
C THR A 537 -8.90 -4.10 3.76
N ARG A 538 -9.61 -4.47 2.69
CA ARG A 538 -10.05 -3.54 1.66
C ARG A 538 -10.97 -2.47 2.25
N GLN A 539 -10.74 -1.20 1.90
CA GLN A 539 -11.60 -0.08 2.30
C GLN A 539 -13.01 -0.27 1.73
N LYS A 540 -14.01 -0.16 2.60
CA LYS A 540 -15.43 -0.14 2.22
C LYS A 540 -15.97 1.27 2.49
N PHE A 541 -16.82 1.76 1.60
CA PHE A 541 -17.49 3.05 1.75
C PHE A 541 -18.94 2.84 2.18
N GLN A 542 -19.43 3.76 3.00
CA GLN A 542 -20.80 3.73 3.51
C GLN A 542 -21.77 4.30 2.46
N LYS A 543 -22.91 3.66 2.32
CA LYS A 543 -23.99 4.17 1.47
C LYS A 543 -24.80 5.21 2.24
N MET A 544 -25.27 6.25 1.54
CA MET A 544 -26.15 7.26 2.10
C MET A 544 -27.58 6.70 2.10
N GLU A 545 -28.24 6.75 3.24
CA GLU A 545 -29.63 6.33 3.41
C GLU A 545 -30.57 7.53 3.18
N ALA A 546 -31.65 7.34 2.43
CA ALA A 546 -32.67 8.37 2.27
C ALA A 546 -33.35 8.63 3.62
N ARG A 547 -33.61 9.90 3.95
CA ARG A 547 -34.40 10.22 5.14
C ARG A 547 -35.79 9.56 5.03
N ALA A 548 -36.26 8.99 6.13
CA ALA A 548 -37.57 8.31 6.19
C ALA A 548 -38.75 9.22 5.79
N ASN A 549 -38.56 10.55 5.79
CA ASN A 549 -39.57 11.53 5.38
C ASN A 549 -39.56 11.88 3.87
N ASP A 550 -38.52 11.51 3.13
CA ASP A 550 -38.43 11.79 1.69
C ASP A 550 -39.00 10.65 0.82
N ALA A 551 -39.56 9.62 1.47
CA ALA A 551 -40.17 8.44 0.84
C ALA A 551 -41.70 8.50 0.77
N LYS A 552 -42.31 9.67 1.01
CA LYS A 552 -43.77 9.88 0.87
C LYS A 552 -44.10 10.85 -0.24
#